data_54510fc5844f2cf530298e5546b189f1
#
_entry.id   54510fc5844f2cf530298e5546b189f1
#
_cell.length_a   1.000
_cell.length_b   1.000
_cell.length_c   1.000
_cell.angle_alpha   90.00
_cell.angle_beta   90.00
_cell.angle_gamma   90.00
#
_symmetry.space_group_name_H-M   'P 1'
#
loop_
_entity.id
_entity.type
_entity.pdbx_description
1 polymer ?
#
loop_
_entity_poly.entity_id
_entity_poly.type
_entity_poly.pdbx_seq_one_letter_code
_entity_poly.pdbx_strand_id
1 'polypeptide(L)'
;MRFTLTALAVAATLVTGSFTAHVSGSTGPIQPNCDRACLEGLIDQYLAAVVAHDPSKLPLSKDVKYSENYQMLEVGDGFWKTASGVGNYKHVFADPEVGQVAMMGTMREANTTLLMSVRLRIELGRITEIESVYFKPGGGGPNNIEGMDKSGKPEDIWFKSIPPAQRLSRPQMIAIADGYFTGLQKNDGKGIGGSGTYPFTNDCHRIENGSPTTNVPRPPNEKPGTINLFSMDCLSQFKMGLYYVVQNIHGRRYPLVDLERGVVWAHSVFDQGTVNQGVLSDGTKHSYPGFNRPSSILVTEAFLIEDGKIRRVEMIGPSATYHMNSPWPGGLSGN
;
A
#
# COMPACT_ATOMS: atom_id res chain seq x y z
N MET A 1 -7.74 38.55 -80.24
CA MET A 1 -8.53 37.62 -79.41
C MET A 1 -8.14 37.77 -77.98
N ARG A 2 -8.94 38.45 -77.15
CA ARG A 2 -8.68 38.62 -75.70
C ARG A 2 -9.57 37.63 -74.97
N PHE A 3 -8.96 36.75 -74.20
CA PHE A 3 -9.69 35.84 -73.28
C PHE A 3 -9.65 36.45 -71.87
N THR A 4 -10.82 36.76 -71.35
CA THR A 4 -11.08 37.20 -69.99
C THR A 4 -11.22 35.95 -69.10
N LEU A 5 -10.36 35.77 -68.11
CA LEU A 5 -10.51 34.79 -67.06
C LEU A 5 -11.39 35.37 -65.95
N THR A 6 -12.52 34.73 -65.69
CA THR A 6 -13.41 35.00 -64.56
C THR A 6 -12.96 34.13 -63.39
N ALA A 7 -12.51 34.79 -62.31
CA ALA A 7 -12.18 34.06 -61.07
C ALA A 7 -13.46 33.82 -60.26
N LEU A 8 -13.74 32.54 -59.97
CA LEU A 8 -14.78 32.10 -59.03
C LEU A 8 -14.17 32.10 -57.63
N ALA A 9 -14.66 32.97 -56.76
CA ALA A 9 -14.31 32.94 -55.33
C ALA A 9 -15.23 31.91 -54.62
N VAL A 10 -14.65 30.83 -54.11
CA VAL A 10 -15.33 29.89 -53.21
C VAL A 10 -15.16 30.37 -51.80
N ALA A 11 -16.23 30.81 -51.15
CA ALA A 11 -16.23 31.14 -49.73
C ALA A 11 -16.31 29.84 -48.91
N ALA A 12 -15.21 29.48 -48.23
CA ALA A 12 -15.17 28.41 -47.26
C ALA A 12 -15.68 28.91 -45.88
N THR A 13 -16.89 28.52 -45.52
CA THR A 13 -17.42 28.73 -44.17
C THR A 13 -16.78 27.73 -43.21
N LEU A 14 -15.86 28.24 -42.36
CA LEU A 14 -15.32 27.51 -41.24
C LEU A 14 -16.39 27.41 -40.14
N VAL A 15 -17.02 26.24 -40.01
CA VAL A 15 -17.85 25.89 -38.85
C VAL A 15 -16.88 25.46 -37.73
N THR A 16 -16.58 26.38 -36.82
CA THR A 16 -15.90 26.06 -35.58
C THR A 16 -16.87 25.39 -34.61
N GLY A 17 -16.97 24.06 -34.71
CA GLY A 17 -17.65 23.25 -33.71
C GLY A 17 -16.80 23.19 -32.45
N SER A 18 -17.17 23.95 -31.43
CA SER A 18 -16.64 23.77 -30.09
C SER A 18 -17.16 22.45 -29.54
N PHE A 19 -16.33 21.40 -29.61
CA PHE A 19 -16.55 20.19 -28.83
C PHE A 19 -16.21 20.47 -27.35
N THR A 20 -17.22 20.86 -26.58
CA THR A 20 -17.15 20.76 -25.12
C THR A 20 -17.24 19.27 -24.78
N ALA A 21 -16.09 18.66 -24.51
CA ALA A 21 -16.05 17.36 -23.85
C ALA A 21 -16.65 17.54 -22.45
N HIS A 22 -17.90 17.13 -22.27
CA HIS A 22 -18.46 16.95 -20.95
C HIS A 22 -17.75 15.76 -20.32
N VAL A 23 -16.64 16.03 -19.62
CA VAL A 23 -16.13 15.14 -18.60
C VAL A 23 -17.13 15.20 -17.46
N SER A 24 -18.13 14.32 -17.47
CA SER A 24 -18.99 14.07 -16.31
C SER A 24 -18.19 13.28 -15.27
N GLY A 25 -17.11 13.88 -14.75
CA GLY A 25 -16.53 13.48 -13.50
C GLY A 25 -17.37 14.07 -12.39
N SER A 26 -18.22 13.27 -11.76
CA SER A 26 -18.83 13.60 -10.48
C SER A 26 -17.72 13.84 -9.47
N THR A 27 -17.26 15.08 -9.35
CA THR A 27 -16.31 15.54 -8.31
C THR A 27 -17.05 16.08 -7.08
N GLY A 28 -18.27 15.65 -6.85
CA GLY A 28 -18.92 15.89 -5.56
C GLY A 28 -18.30 14.93 -4.53
N PRO A 29 -17.99 15.40 -3.29
CA PRO A 29 -17.64 14.48 -2.22
C PRO A 29 -18.80 13.51 -2.09
N ILE A 30 -18.51 12.20 -2.24
CA ILE A 30 -19.44 11.14 -1.87
C ILE A 30 -19.70 11.43 -0.39
N GLN A 31 -20.92 11.92 -0.07
CA GLN A 31 -21.30 12.14 1.33
C GLN A 31 -21.45 10.74 1.93
N PRO A 32 -20.46 10.22 2.64
CA PRO A 32 -20.66 8.99 3.37
C PRO A 32 -21.54 9.34 4.55
N ASN A 33 -22.67 8.68 4.71
CA ASN A 33 -23.42 8.67 5.96
C ASN A 33 -22.62 7.97 7.07
N CYS A 34 -21.29 7.94 6.99
CA CYS A 34 -20.41 7.12 7.81
C CYS A 34 -19.15 7.92 8.15
N ASP A 35 -19.09 8.45 9.36
CA ASP A 35 -17.91 9.10 9.92
C ASP A 35 -16.82 8.07 10.31
N ARG A 36 -15.73 8.52 10.90
CA ARG A 36 -14.63 7.65 11.35
C ARG A 36 -15.12 6.53 12.26
N ALA A 37 -15.92 6.84 13.27
CA ALA A 37 -16.41 5.84 14.24
C ALA A 37 -17.29 4.78 13.56
N CYS A 38 -18.14 5.21 12.63
CA CYS A 38 -18.95 4.32 11.82
C CYS A 38 -18.06 3.42 10.94
N LEU A 39 -17.04 3.96 10.25
CA LEU A 39 -16.11 3.19 9.41
C LEU A 39 -15.31 2.19 10.23
N GLU A 40 -14.73 2.61 11.36
CA GLU A 40 -14.00 1.72 12.28
C GLU A 40 -14.91 0.61 12.83
N GLY A 41 -16.17 0.92 13.15
CA GLY A 41 -17.19 -0.05 13.56
C GLY A 41 -17.54 -1.09 12.48
N LEU A 42 -17.46 -0.72 11.19
CA LEU A 42 -17.64 -1.68 10.09
C LEU A 42 -16.51 -2.71 10.00
N ILE A 43 -15.28 -2.36 10.39
CA ILE A 43 -14.19 -3.34 10.54
C ILE A 43 -14.54 -4.36 11.62
N ASP A 44 -15.05 -3.92 12.77
CA ASP A 44 -15.42 -4.84 13.85
C ASP A 44 -16.56 -5.78 13.43
N GLN A 45 -17.56 -5.24 12.71
CA GLN A 45 -18.64 -6.06 12.15
C GLN A 45 -18.10 -7.05 11.10
N TYR A 46 -17.17 -6.63 10.24
CA TYR A 46 -16.53 -7.51 9.25
C TYR A 46 -15.81 -8.67 9.94
N LEU A 47 -14.97 -8.38 10.92
CA LEU A 47 -14.23 -9.41 11.65
C LEU A 47 -15.18 -10.41 12.34
N ALA A 48 -16.23 -9.91 12.98
CA ALA A 48 -17.23 -10.74 13.61
C ALA A 48 -18.00 -11.63 12.61
N ALA A 49 -18.31 -11.08 11.43
CA ALA A 49 -18.98 -11.82 10.35
C ALA A 49 -18.08 -12.92 9.77
N VAL A 50 -16.78 -12.63 9.56
CA VAL A 50 -15.77 -13.61 9.09
C VAL A 50 -15.66 -14.77 10.07
N VAL A 51 -15.52 -14.50 11.37
CA VAL A 51 -15.39 -15.53 12.40
C VAL A 51 -16.69 -16.35 12.56
N ALA A 52 -17.85 -15.73 12.32
CA ALA A 52 -19.14 -16.39 12.30
C ALA A 52 -19.41 -17.17 11.01
N HIS A 53 -18.56 -17.05 9.99
CA HIS A 53 -18.74 -17.58 8.63
C HIS A 53 -20.05 -17.13 7.98
N ASP A 54 -20.52 -15.92 8.30
CA ASP A 54 -21.85 -15.44 7.92
C ASP A 54 -21.79 -14.05 7.28
N PRO A 55 -21.65 -13.96 5.95
CA PRO A 55 -21.66 -12.70 5.23
C PRO A 55 -22.96 -11.89 5.36
N SER A 56 -24.09 -12.55 5.71
CA SER A 56 -25.39 -11.88 5.81
C SER A 56 -25.46 -10.86 6.97
N LYS A 57 -24.50 -10.92 7.88
CA LYS A 57 -24.34 -9.97 8.99
C LYS A 57 -23.79 -8.59 8.55
N LEU A 58 -23.39 -8.47 7.27
CA LEU A 58 -22.80 -7.24 6.74
C LEU A 58 -23.76 -6.51 5.80
N PRO A 59 -23.72 -5.18 5.77
CA PRO A 59 -24.48 -4.38 4.81
C PRO A 59 -23.81 -4.43 3.43
N LEU A 60 -23.74 -5.59 2.78
CA LEU A 60 -23.11 -5.77 1.49
C LEU A 60 -23.97 -5.13 0.38
N SER A 61 -23.31 -4.55 -0.63
CA SER A 61 -23.98 -4.21 -1.88
C SER A 61 -24.31 -5.48 -2.67
N LYS A 62 -25.27 -5.36 -3.58
CA LYS A 62 -25.67 -6.47 -4.46
C LYS A 62 -24.50 -6.97 -5.32
N ASP A 63 -23.63 -6.04 -5.74
CA ASP A 63 -22.52 -6.29 -6.66
C ASP A 63 -21.18 -6.12 -5.93
N VAL A 64 -21.12 -6.49 -4.63
CA VAL A 64 -19.90 -6.42 -3.85
C VAL A 64 -18.78 -7.24 -4.48
N LYS A 65 -17.58 -6.67 -4.56
CA LYS A 65 -16.39 -7.37 -5.04
C LYS A 65 -15.52 -7.77 -3.86
N TYR A 66 -15.08 -9.02 -3.86
CA TYR A 66 -14.16 -9.54 -2.85
C TYR A 66 -12.93 -10.16 -3.49
N SER A 67 -11.76 -9.86 -2.95
CA SER A 67 -10.52 -10.56 -3.29
C SER A 67 -9.74 -10.98 -2.05
N GLU A 68 -9.05 -12.11 -2.17
CA GLU A 68 -8.12 -12.66 -1.18
C GLU A 68 -6.79 -12.95 -1.87
N ASN A 69 -5.69 -12.33 -1.40
CA ASN A 69 -4.38 -12.44 -2.05
C ASN A 69 -4.44 -12.25 -3.57
N TYR A 70 -5.20 -11.23 -4.01
CA TYR A 70 -5.46 -10.88 -5.42
C TYR A 70 -6.28 -11.92 -6.21
N GLN A 71 -6.75 -12.99 -5.59
CA GLN A 71 -7.72 -13.89 -6.19
C GLN A 71 -9.14 -13.36 -5.93
N MET A 72 -9.92 -13.12 -7.00
CA MET A 72 -11.35 -12.78 -6.87
C MET A 72 -12.14 -14.00 -6.41
N LEU A 73 -12.96 -13.82 -5.38
CA LEU A 73 -13.78 -14.87 -4.75
C LEU A 73 -15.20 -14.35 -4.49
N GLU A 74 -16.12 -15.26 -4.21
CA GLU A 74 -17.41 -14.93 -3.61
C GLU A 74 -17.22 -14.61 -2.12
N VAL A 75 -17.96 -13.63 -1.59
CA VAL A 75 -17.93 -13.33 -0.16
C VAL A 75 -18.46 -14.52 0.63
N GLY A 76 -17.65 -15.00 1.57
CA GLY A 76 -17.95 -16.24 2.31
C GLY A 76 -17.05 -17.42 1.91
N ASP A 77 -16.28 -17.30 0.82
CA ASP A 77 -15.27 -18.29 0.44
C ASP A 77 -13.86 -17.92 0.95
N GLY A 78 -12.90 -18.78 0.71
CA GLY A 78 -11.50 -18.61 1.14
C GLY A 78 -11.36 -18.58 2.65
N PHE A 79 -10.68 -17.60 3.20
CA PHE A 79 -10.45 -17.44 4.64
C PHE A 79 -11.74 -17.37 5.46
N TRP A 80 -12.84 -16.90 4.88
CA TRP A 80 -14.14 -16.90 5.54
C TRP A 80 -14.57 -18.28 6.02
N LYS A 81 -14.16 -19.36 5.31
CA LYS A 81 -14.51 -20.74 5.69
C LYS A 81 -13.60 -21.34 6.75
N THR A 82 -12.44 -20.76 6.99
CA THR A 82 -11.40 -21.34 7.84
C THR A 82 -11.03 -20.48 9.05
N ALA A 83 -11.48 -19.23 9.08
CA ALA A 83 -11.25 -18.32 10.20
C ALA A 83 -11.81 -18.89 11.49
N SER A 84 -11.04 -18.88 12.58
CA SER A 84 -11.46 -19.41 13.88
C SER A 84 -11.48 -18.37 15.00
N GLY A 85 -11.00 -17.15 14.72
CA GLY A 85 -11.00 -16.06 15.69
C GLY A 85 -10.24 -14.83 15.25
N VAL A 86 -10.42 -13.76 15.98
CA VAL A 86 -9.63 -12.52 15.87
C VAL A 86 -8.43 -12.65 16.80
N GLY A 87 -7.26 -12.17 16.35
CA GLY A 87 -6.08 -12.06 17.21
C GLY A 87 -6.13 -10.80 18.09
N ASN A 88 -5.01 -10.49 18.73
CA ASN A 88 -4.95 -9.38 19.69
C ASN A 88 -4.53 -8.06 19.03
N TYR A 89 -3.77 -8.10 17.94
CA TYR A 89 -3.30 -6.89 17.25
C TYR A 89 -4.35 -6.40 16.25
N LYS A 90 -4.72 -5.12 16.38
CA LYS A 90 -5.63 -4.45 15.46
C LYS A 90 -5.21 -2.99 15.26
N HIS A 91 -4.90 -2.62 14.02
CA HIS A 91 -4.55 -1.27 13.59
C HIS A 91 -5.51 -0.84 12.48
N VAL A 92 -6.38 0.13 12.77
CA VAL A 92 -7.43 0.58 11.85
C VAL A 92 -7.11 1.97 11.32
N PHE A 93 -7.37 2.14 10.02
CA PHE A 93 -7.20 3.37 9.26
C PHE A 93 -8.52 3.76 8.62
N ALA A 94 -8.94 5.00 8.71
CA ALA A 94 -10.21 5.45 8.17
C ALA A 94 -10.07 6.73 7.35
N ASP A 95 -10.75 6.76 6.22
CA ASP A 95 -10.84 7.90 5.31
C ASP A 95 -12.32 8.22 5.05
N PRO A 96 -12.95 9.02 5.93
CA PRO A 96 -14.36 9.38 5.78
C PRO A 96 -14.66 10.18 4.51
N GLU A 97 -13.66 10.88 3.95
CA GLU A 97 -13.84 11.72 2.76
C GLU A 97 -14.22 10.88 1.51
N VAL A 98 -13.68 9.66 1.41
CA VAL A 98 -13.92 8.76 0.26
C VAL A 98 -14.56 7.44 0.67
N GLY A 99 -15.04 7.32 1.90
CA GLY A 99 -15.74 6.12 2.39
C GLY A 99 -14.85 4.87 2.39
N GLN A 100 -13.58 5.00 2.79
CA GLN A 100 -12.64 3.88 2.87
C GLN A 100 -12.27 3.60 4.32
N VAL A 101 -12.17 2.33 4.66
CA VAL A 101 -11.59 1.88 5.92
C VAL A 101 -10.72 0.68 5.68
N ALA A 102 -9.61 0.59 6.41
CA ALA A 102 -8.69 -0.52 6.31
C ALA A 102 -8.16 -0.94 7.68
N MET A 103 -7.66 -2.16 7.77
CA MET A 103 -7.08 -2.71 8.99
C MET A 103 -5.85 -3.55 8.65
N MET A 104 -4.81 -3.46 9.47
CA MET A 104 -3.79 -4.48 9.66
C MET A 104 -3.99 -5.15 11.02
N GLY A 105 -3.89 -6.47 11.07
CA GLY A 105 -4.10 -7.16 12.33
C GLY A 105 -3.74 -8.63 12.30
N THR A 106 -3.95 -9.28 13.45
CA THR A 106 -3.77 -10.72 13.58
C THR A 106 -5.12 -11.43 13.59
N MET A 107 -5.18 -12.59 12.93
CA MET A 107 -6.34 -13.47 12.88
C MET A 107 -5.92 -14.89 13.26
N ARG A 108 -6.91 -15.73 13.54
CA ARG A 108 -6.73 -17.15 13.82
C ARG A 108 -7.33 -17.99 12.70
N GLU A 109 -6.58 -19.02 12.29
CA GLU A 109 -7.04 -20.07 11.39
C GLU A 109 -6.68 -21.41 12.02
N ALA A 110 -7.68 -22.19 12.45
CA ALA A 110 -7.49 -23.34 13.33
C ALA A 110 -6.61 -22.97 14.55
N ASN A 111 -5.44 -23.59 14.68
CA ASN A 111 -4.50 -23.33 15.79
C ASN A 111 -3.37 -22.34 15.40
N THR A 112 -3.49 -21.66 14.27
CA THR A 112 -2.42 -20.82 13.73
C THR A 112 -2.81 -19.35 13.77
N THR A 113 -1.90 -18.50 14.23
CA THR A 113 -2.02 -17.05 14.08
C THR A 113 -1.43 -16.63 12.74
N LEU A 114 -2.11 -15.73 12.04
CA LEU A 114 -1.66 -15.15 10.79
C LEU A 114 -1.87 -13.63 10.79
N LEU A 115 -1.22 -12.93 9.86
CA LEU A 115 -1.46 -11.51 9.63
C LEU A 115 -2.51 -11.34 8.54
N MET A 116 -3.36 -10.33 8.72
CA MET A 116 -4.34 -9.90 7.73
C MET A 116 -4.25 -8.40 7.54
N SER A 117 -4.27 -7.97 6.31
CA SER A 117 -4.71 -6.63 5.93
C SER A 117 -6.04 -6.74 5.19
N VAL A 118 -6.96 -5.83 5.47
CA VAL A 118 -8.24 -5.75 4.77
C VAL A 118 -8.62 -4.29 4.54
N ARG A 119 -9.15 -4.01 3.36
CA ARG A 119 -9.74 -2.72 3.00
C ARG A 119 -11.20 -2.93 2.62
N LEU A 120 -12.06 -2.07 3.15
CA LEU A 120 -13.47 -1.99 2.77
C LEU A 120 -13.73 -0.65 2.11
N ARG A 121 -14.48 -0.66 1.01
CA ARG A 121 -15.07 0.55 0.42
C ARG A 121 -16.55 0.62 0.72
N ILE A 122 -16.98 1.76 1.20
CA ILE A 122 -18.35 2.01 1.60
C ILE A 122 -18.95 3.08 0.68
N GLU A 123 -20.06 2.73 0.03
CA GLU A 123 -20.85 3.64 -0.81
C GLU A 123 -22.32 3.54 -0.42
N LEU A 124 -22.95 4.65 -0.14
CA LEU A 124 -24.37 4.72 0.25
C LEU A 124 -24.71 3.77 1.44
N GLY A 125 -23.82 3.70 2.42
CA GLY A 125 -23.99 2.85 3.60
C GLY A 125 -23.80 1.35 3.35
N ARG A 126 -23.30 0.95 2.20
CA ARG A 126 -23.04 -0.47 1.87
C ARG A 126 -21.59 -0.72 1.53
N ILE A 127 -21.10 -1.88 1.87
CA ILE A 127 -19.76 -2.37 1.49
C ILE A 127 -19.82 -2.79 0.02
N THR A 128 -19.07 -2.09 -0.85
CA THR A 128 -19.00 -2.37 -2.29
C THR A 128 -17.74 -3.11 -2.70
N GLU A 129 -16.66 -2.98 -1.87
CA GLU A 129 -15.40 -3.68 -2.11
C GLU A 129 -14.84 -4.22 -0.80
N ILE A 130 -14.29 -5.43 -0.86
CA ILE A 130 -13.51 -6.09 0.19
C ILE A 130 -12.23 -6.57 -0.46
N GLU A 131 -11.08 -6.02 -0.03
CA GLU A 131 -9.77 -6.44 -0.52
C GLU A 131 -8.93 -6.89 0.67
N SER A 132 -8.63 -8.20 0.74
CA SER A 132 -7.86 -8.78 1.83
C SER A 132 -6.56 -9.42 1.34
N VAL A 133 -5.53 -9.29 2.16
CA VAL A 133 -4.23 -9.93 1.97
C VAL A 133 -3.84 -10.62 3.27
N TYR A 134 -3.46 -11.89 3.18
CA TYR A 134 -3.09 -12.72 4.32
C TYR A 134 -1.65 -13.17 4.22
N PHE A 135 -0.91 -12.99 5.30
CA PHE A 135 0.43 -13.55 5.46
C PHE A 135 0.37 -14.67 6.52
N LYS A 136 0.63 -15.89 6.09
CA LYS A 136 0.63 -17.09 6.94
C LYS A 136 2.05 -17.46 7.38
N PRO A 137 2.25 -18.13 8.53
CA PRO A 137 3.55 -18.65 8.92
C PRO A 137 4.20 -19.47 7.82
N GLY A 138 5.51 -19.28 7.62
CA GLY A 138 6.24 -19.94 6.52
C GLY A 138 6.18 -19.20 5.18
N GLY A 139 5.54 -18.03 5.10
CA GLY A 139 5.38 -17.23 3.88
C GLY A 139 6.66 -16.61 3.31
N GLY A 140 7.81 -16.85 3.96
CA GLY A 140 9.11 -16.29 3.55
C GLY A 140 9.34 -14.85 4.05
N GLY A 141 10.58 -14.37 3.98
CA GLY A 141 10.97 -13.05 4.44
C GLY A 141 10.95 -12.86 5.97
N PRO A 142 11.31 -11.66 6.45
CA PRO A 142 11.23 -11.35 7.87
C PRO A 142 9.77 -11.39 8.32
N ASN A 143 9.51 -12.02 9.46
CA ASN A 143 8.20 -12.01 10.08
C ASN A 143 8.28 -12.25 11.59
N ASN A 144 7.35 -11.65 12.34
CA ASN A 144 7.20 -11.82 13.77
C ASN A 144 5.71 -11.75 14.16
N ILE A 145 4.93 -12.69 13.63
CA ILE A 145 3.48 -12.75 13.80
C ILE A 145 3.11 -12.82 15.28
N GLU A 146 3.78 -13.69 16.04
CA GLU A 146 3.51 -13.89 17.47
C GLU A 146 3.88 -12.64 18.30
N GLY A 147 5.00 -11.99 17.98
CA GLY A 147 5.40 -10.74 18.64
C GLY A 147 4.40 -9.62 18.38
N MET A 148 3.91 -9.50 17.15
CA MET A 148 2.88 -8.54 16.78
C MET A 148 1.57 -8.82 17.52
N ASP A 149 1.12 -10.06 17.53
CA ASP A 149 -0.09 -10.47 18.26
C ASP A 149 0.03 -10.19 19.76
N LYS A 150 1.20 -10.47 20.36
CA LYS A 150 1.47 -10.20 21.77
C LYS A 150 1.50 -8.72 22.10
N SER A 151 1.91 -7.83 21.19
CA SER A 151 1.93 -6.39 21.41
C SER A 151 0.54 -5.80 21.57
N GLY A 152 -0.47 -6.41 20.95
CA GLY A 152 -1.90 -6.09 21.07
C GLY A 152 -2.33 -4.79 20.40
N LYS A 153 -1.44 -3.85 20.17
CA LYS A 153 -1.74 -2.55 19.54
C LYS A 153 -0.52 -1.96 18.83
N PRO A 154 -0.73 -1.08 17.84
CA PRO A 154 0.34 -0.29 17.24
C PRO A 154 0.87 0.79 18.21
N GLU A 155 1.98 1.43 17.84
CA GLU A 155 2.54 2.56 18.59
C GLU A 155 1.54 3.72 18.67
N ASP A 156 1.48 4.42 19.81
CA ASP A 156 0.53 5.52 20.05
C ASP A 156 0.71 6.70 19.07
N ILE A 157 1.88 6.81 18.43
CA ILE A 157 2.16 7.84 17.43
C ILE A 157 1.21 7.78 16.22
N TRP A 158 0.72 6.60 15.85
CA TRP A 158 -0.21 6.40 14.74
C TRP A 158 -1.59 7.04 14.97
N PHE A 159 -1.93 7.34 16.21
CA PHE A 159 -3.24 7.87 16.59
C PHE A 159 -3.25 9.38 16.84
N LYS A 160 -2.11 10.06 16.67
CA LYS A 160 -2.04 11.50 16.83
C LYS A 160 -2.82 12.20 15.73
N SER A 161 -3.72 13.11 16.11
CA SER A 161 -4.42 13.96 15.15
C SER A 161 -3.55 15.15 14.75
N ILE A 162 -3.43 15.38 13.44
CA ILE A 162 -2.76 16.55 12.87
C ILE A 162 -3.76 17.71 12.83
N PRO A 163 -3.42 18.89 13.40
CA PRO A 163 -4.27 20.07 13.31
C PRO A 163 -4.62 20.42 11.85
N PRO A 164 -5.86 20.82 11.53
CA PRO A 164 -6.29 21.04 10.13
C PRO A 164 -5.38 21.96 9.33
N ALA A 165 -4.83 23.01 9.95
CA ALA A 165 -3.93 23.96 9.29
C ALA A 165 -2.53 23.39 8.94
N GLN A 166 -2.17 22.23 9.51
CA GLN A 166 -0.88 21.56 9.28
C GLN A 166 -1.02 20.31 8.39
N ARG A 167 -2.24 19.95 8.00
CA ARG A 167 -2.49 18.78 7.15
C ARG A 167 -2.00 19.04 5.74
N LEU A 168 -1.25 18.09 5.21
CA LEU A 168 -0.94 18.05 3.78
C LEU A 168 -2.20 17.69 3.00
N SER A 169 -2.26 18.13 1.74
CA SER A 169 -3.31 17.69 0.83
C SER A 169 -3.14 16.21 0.45
N ARG A 170 -4.22 15.54 0.08
CA ARG A 170 -4.22 14.15 -0.41
C ARG A 170 -3.18 13.89 -1.50
N PRO A 171 -3.07 14.72 -2.57
CA PRO A 171 -2.05 14.52 -3.59
C PRO A 171 -0.62 14.63 -3.07
N GLN A 172 -0.35 15.55 -2.12
CA GLN A 172 0.98 15.68 -1.52
C GLN A 172 1.36 14.44 -0.71
N MET A 173 0.43 13.91 0.08
CA MET A 173 0.66 12.70 0.87
C MET A 173 0.90 11.48 -0.03
N ILE A 174 0.10 11.32 -1.09
CA ILE A 174 0.29 10.24 -2.08
C ILE A 174 1.66 10.37 -2.75
N ALA A 175 2.08 11.57 -3.15
CA ALA A 175 3.38 11.78 -3.78
C ALA A 175 4.55 11.40 -2.86
N ILE A 176 4.45 11.63 -1.55
CA ILE A 176 5.46 11.22 -0.57
C ILE A 176 5.51 9.68 -0.46
N ALA A 177 4.36 9.02 -0.35
CA ALA A 177 4.28 7.56 -0.31
C ALA A 177 4.75 6.91 -1.62
N ASP A 178 4.39 7.47 -2.79
CA ASP A 178 4.89 6.99 -4.09
C ASP A 178 6.40 7.20 -4.24
N GLY A 179 6.92 8.27 -3.69
CA GLY A 179 8.37 8.55 -3.62
C GLY A 179 9.14 7.45 -2.88
N TYR A 180 8.55 6.83 -1.85
CA TYR A 180 9.14 5.67 -1.19
C TYR A 180 9.30 4.49 -2.17
N PHE A 181 8.25 4.11 -2.88
CA PHE A 181 8.31 3.03 -3.86
C PHE A 181 9.27 3.34 -5.00
N THR A 182 9.28 4.58 -5.47
CA THR A 182 10.22 5.03 -6.52
C THR A 182 11.67 4.95 -6.06
N GLY A 183 11.96 5.32 -4.81
CA GLY A 183 13.30 5.24 -4.23
C GLY A 183 13.74 3.81 -3.90
N LEU A 184 12.78 2.89 -3.70
CA LEU A 184 13.05 1.49 -3.39
C LEU A 184 13.27 0.65 -4.64
N GLN A 185 12.55 0.91 -5.73
CA GLN A 185 12.67 0.18 -6.99
C GLN A 185 14.07 0.39 -7.60
N LYS A 186 14.80 -0.72 -7.84
CA LYS A 186 16.18 -0.70 -8.37
C LYS A 186 17.09 0.27 -7.61
N ASN A 187 16.93 0.28 -6.29
CA ASN A 187 17.60 1.23 -5.41
C ASN A 187 19.13 1.19 -5.63
N ASP A 188 19.72 2.33 -5.95
CA ASP A 188 21.15 2.51 -6.20
C ASP A 188 21.83 3.49 -5.22
N GLY A 189 21.09 3.94 -4.22
CA GLY A 189 21.58 4.87 -3.20
C GLY A 189 21.61 6.34 -3.61
N LYS A 190 21.27 6.69 -4.86
CA LYS A 190 21.39 8.06 -5.39
C LYS A 190 20.21 8.97 -5.10
N GLY A 191 19.21 8.49 -4.39
CA GLY A 191 17.99 9.25 -4.11
C GLY A 191 16.95 9.19 -5.23
N ILE A 192 15.75 9.70 -4.94
CA ILE A 192 14.65 9.73 -5.91
C ILE A 192 15.05 10.59 -7.10
N GLY A 193 15.06 10.02 -8.30
CA GLY A 193 15.47 10.72 -9.51
C GLY A 193 16.90 11.25 -9.49
N GLY A 194 17.79 10.66 -8.69
CA GLY A 194 19.18 11.10 -8.55
C GLY A 194 19.37 12.32 -7.64
N SER A 195 18.36 12.70 -6.86
CA SER A 195 18.37 13.90 -5.99
C SER A 195 19.27 13.80 -4.76
N GLY A 196 19.76 12.61 -4.41
CA GLY A 196 20.48 12.33 -3.17
C GLY A 196 19.57 12.28 -1.93
N THR A 197 18.23 12.40 -2.10
CA THR A 197 17.28 12.50 -1.01
C THR A 197 16.23 11.40 -1.03
N TYR A 198 15.72 11.07 0.15
CA TYR A 198 14.60 10.17 0.38
C TYR A 198 13.66 10.77 1.44
N PRO A 199 12.36 10.50 1.40
CA PRO A 199 11.37 11.20 2.21
C PRO A 199 11.25 10.63 3.64
N PHE A 200 12.34 10.52 4.39
CA PHE A 200 12.31 9.95 5.75
C PHE A 200 12.60 11.00 6.82
N THR A 201 11.95 10.86 7.97
CA THR A 201 12.38 11.53 9.22
C THR A 201 13.63 10.83 9.78
N ASN A 202 14.35 11.50 10.68
CA ASN A 202 15.55 10.91 11.30
C ASN A 202 15.22 9.74 12.23
N ASP A 203 14.00 9.67 12.77
CA ASP A 203 13.49 8.60 13.64
C ASP A 203 12.53 7.65 12.91
N CYS A 204 12.68 7.55 11.59
CA CYS A 204 11.89 6.63 10.79
C CYS A 204 12.07 5.19 11.23
N HIS A 205 10.95 4.47 11.36
CA HIS A 205 10.92 3.06 11.73
C HIS A 205 10.01 2.27 10.81
N ARG A 206 10.41 1.02 10.47
CA ARG A 206 9.67 0.14 9.58
C ARG A 206 9.42 -1.21 10.24
N ILE A 207 8.20 -1.72 10.08
CA ILE A 207 7.76 -3.04 10.51
C ILE A 207 7.20 -3.77 9.27
N GLU A 208 7.76 -4.94 8.97
CA GLU A 208 7.33 -5.77 7.83
C GLU A 208 6.91 -7.16 8.34
N ASN A 209 5.68 -7.56 8.08
CA ASN A 209 5.09 -8.79 8.59
C ASN A 209 5.30 -8.97 10.11
N GLY A 210 5.15 -7.88 10.88
CA GLY A 210 5.34 -7.86 12.33
C GLY A 210 6.79 -7.81 12.81
N SER A 211 7.79 -7.93 11.92
CA SER A 211 9.22 -7.80 12.25
C SER A 211 9.69 -6.37 12.09
N PRO A 212 10.39 -5.77 13.08
CA PRO A 212 11.18 -4.57 12.86
C PRO A 212 12.26 -4.82 11.81
N THR A 213 12.32 -3.96 10.77
CA THR A 213 13.30 -4.06 9.68
C THR A 213 14.24 -2.85 9.62
N THR A 214 14.18 -1.97 10.64
CA THR A 214 15.08 -0.84 10.85
C THR A 214 15.42 -0.70 12.33
N ASN A 215 16.57 -0.11 12.64
CA ASN A 215 16.98 0.25 14.00
C ASN A 215 17.01 -0.95 14.99
N VAL A 216 17.11 -2.17 14.49
CA VAL A 216 17.21 -3.36 15.33
C VAL A 216 18.59 -3.39 15.99
N PRO A 217 18.69 -3.59 17.31
CA PRO A 217 19.98 -3.71 17.97
C PRO A 217 20.88 -4.78 17.32
N ARG A 218 22.16 -4.45 17.10
CA ARG A 218 23.11 -5.43 16.55
C ARG A 218 23.33 -6.58 17.54
N PRO A 219 23.41 -7.83 17.05
CA PRO A 219 23.81 -8.95 17.89
C PRO A 219 25.20 -8.70 18.52
N PRO A 220 25.41 -9.04 19.81
CA PRO A 220 26.68 -8.80 20.49
C PRO A 220 27.90 -9.44 19.83
N ASN A 221 27.69 -10.55 19.12
CA ASN A 221 28.74 -11.35 18.47
C ASN A 221 28.83 -11.10 16.95
N GLU A 222 28.24 -10.03 16.46
CA GLU A 222 28.30 -9.71 15.03
C GLU A 222 29.73 -9.34 14.63
N LYS A 223 30.20 -9.94 13.52
CA LYS A 223 31.56 -9.69 13.02
C LYS A 223 31.71 -8.22 12.60
N PRO A 224 32.83 -7.56 12.93
CA PRO A 224 33.14 -6.22 12.43
C PRO A 224 33.04 -6.17 10.90
N GLY A 225 32.44 -5.11 10.37
CA GLY A 225 32.24 -4.92 8.93
C GLY A 225 31.05 -5.67 8.31
N THR A 226 30.27 -6.44 9.12
CA THR A 226 29.03 -7.05 8.62
C THR A 226 28.02 -5.96 8.27
N ILE A 227 27.49 -6.02 7.04
CA ILE A 227 26.34 -5.20 6.64
C ILE A 227 25.09 -5.87 7.22
N ASN A 228 24.56 -5.26 8.29
CA ASN A 228 23.31 -5.70 8.90
C ASN A 228 22.20 -4.71 8.51
N LEU A 229 21.42 -5.08 7.50
CA LEU A 229 20.31 -4.27 6.97
C LEU A 229 19.39 -3.78 8.10
N PHE A 230 18.95 -4.68 8.96
CA PHE A 230 17.93 -4.36 9.97
C PHE A 230 18.44 -3.46 11.10
N SER A 231 19.77 -3.34 11.30
CA SER A 231 20.33 -2.43 12.29
C SER A 231 20.47 -0.98 11.79
N MET A 232 20.27 -0.75 10.50
CA MET A 232 20.30 0.59 9.91
C MET A 232 18.97 1.31 10.06
N ASP A 233 18.98 2.64 10.09
CA ASP A 233 17.78 3.46 9.94
C ASP A 233 17.28 3.46 8.49
N CYS A 234 16.03 3.97 8.26
CA CYS A 234 15.42 3.98 6.94
C CYS A 234 16.28 4.68 5.87
N LEU A 235 16.85 5.84 6.21
CA LEU A 235 17.63 6.64 5.29
C LEU A 235 18.95 5.96 4.91
N SER A 236 19.62 5.37 5.89
CA SER A 236 20.90 4.63 5.70
C SER A 236 20.70 3.42 4.79
N GLN A 237 19.62 2.64 4.98
CA GLN A 237 19.31 1.51 4.11
C GLN A 237 19.14 1.93 2.64
N PHE A 238 18.39 3.00 2.40
CA PHE A 238 18.13 3.51 1.05
C PHE A 238 19.38 4.15 0.44
N LYS A 239 20.13 4.95 1.19
CA LYS A 239 21.40 5.56 0.72
C LYS A 239 22.48 4.53 0.43
N MET A 240 22.49 3.42 1.13
CA MET A 240 23.41 2.32 0.84
C MET A 240 23.09 1.60 -0.46
N GLY A 241 21.88 1.73 -1.01
CA GLY A 241 21.46 1.01 -2.21
C GLY A 241 21.12 -0.46 -1.95
N LEU A 242 20.64 -0.81 -0.76
CA LEU A 242 20.41 -2.19 -0.35
C LEU A 242 19.21 -2.87 -1.02
N TYR A 243 18.28 -2.09 -1.63
CA TYR A 243 17.07 -2.63 -2.24
C TYR A 243 17.19 -2.90 -3.74
N TYR A 244 18.40 -3.02 -4.29
CA TYR A 244 18.65 -3.35 -5.69
C TYR A 244 17.97 -4.65 -6.15
N VAL A 245 17.61 -5.54 -5.22
CA VAL A 245 16.91 -6.82 -5.50
C VAL A 245 15.45 -6.63 -5.88
N VAL A 246 14.84 -5.51 -5.52
CA VAL A 246 13.47 -5.14 -5.92
C VAL A 246 13.51 -4.49 -7.30
N GLN A 247 13.24 -5.30 -8.34
CA GLN A 247 13.47 -4.89 -9.72
C GLN A 247 12.32 -4.11 -10.33
N ASN A 248 11.10 -4.33 -9.85
CA ASN A 248 9.93 -3.61 -10.33
C ASN A 248 8.92 -3.46 -9.21
N ILE A 249 8.26 -2.29 -9.13
CA ILE A 249 7.14 -2.04 -8.22
C ILE A 249 6.00 -1.50 -9.07
N HIS A 250 5.01 -2.33 -9.31
CA HIS A 250 3.86 -2.01 -10.17
C HIS A 250 2.52 -2.14 -9.44
N GLY A 251 1.43 -1.78 -10.12
CA GLY A 251 0.09 -1.83 -9.53
C GLY A 251 -0.08 -0.92 -8.30
N ARG A 252 0.69 0.18 -8.21
CA ARG A 252 0.67 1.11 -7.09
C ARG A 252 -0.68 1.80 -7.00
N ARG A 253 -1.38 1.62 -5.90
CA ARG A 253 -2.70 2.22 -5.61
C ARG A 253 -2.69 2.80 -4.20
N TYR A 254 -3.38 3.94 -4.03
CA TYR A 254 -3.47 4.67 -2.77
C TYR A 254 -4.96 4.90 -2.43
N PRO A 255 -5.71 3.83 -2.13
CA PRO A 255 -7.17 3.90 -2.00
C PRO A 255 -7.64 4.66 -0.76
N LEU A 256 -6.79 4.81 0.27
CA LEU A 256 -7.14 5.48 1.51
C LEU A 256 -6.05 6.46 1.91
N VAL A 257 -6.45 7.69 2.26
CA VAL A 257 -5.58 8.71 2.84
C VAL A 257 -6.27 9.31 4.05
N ASP A 258 -5.81 8.95 5.24
CA ASP A 258 -6.27 9.50 6.50
C ASP A 258 -5.61 10.87 6.77
N LEU A 259 -6.24 11.94 6.31
CA LEU A 259 -5.71 13.30 6.45
C LEU A 259 -5.64 13.75 7.91
N GLU A 260 -6.50 13.20 8.78
CA GLU A 260 -6.51 13.55 10.20
C GLU A 260 -5.28 12.99 10.92
N ARG A 261 -4.89 11.76 10.63
CA ARG A 261 -3.76 11.08 11.27
C ARG A 261 -2.48 11.11 10.43
N GLY A 262 -2.54 11.67 9.22
CA GLY A 262 -1.38 11.75 8.32
C GLY A 262 -0.97 10.40 7.74
N VAL A 263 -1.91 9.51 7.45
CA VAL A 263 -1.58 8.15 6.97
C VAL A 263 -2.00 7.97 5.51
N VAL A 264 -1.11 7.33 4.73
CA VAL A 264 -1.42 6.79 3.40
C VAL A 264 -1.42 5.28 3.46
N TRP A 265 -2.51 4.66 3.01
CA TRP A 265 -2.60 3.23 2.78
C TRP A 265 -2.40 2.92 1.31
N ALA A 266 -1.45 2.04 1.02
CA ALA A 266 -1.06 1.69 -0.33
C ALA A 266 -1.15 0.18 -0.59
N HIS A 267 -1.41 -0.17 -1.84
CA HIS A 267 -1.21 -1.50 -2.40
C HIS A 267 -0.20 -1.42 -3.55
N SER A 268 0.65 -2.42 -3.67
CA SER A 268 1.58 -2.56 -4.78
C SER A 268 2.06 -4.01 -4.91
N VAL A 269 2.76 -4.29 -5.99
CA VAL A 269 3.41 -5.59 -6.23
C VAL A 269 4.89 -5.35 -6.43
N PHE A 270 5.72 -6.03 -5.62
CA PHE A 270 7.19 -5.97 -5.72
C PHE A 270 7.70 -7.21 -6.43
N ASP A 271 8.30 -7.06 -7.61
CA ASP A 271 8.97 -8.14 -8.32
C ASP A 271 10.43 -8.23 -7.89
N GLN A 272 10.85 -9.42 -7.49
CA GLN A 272 12.19 -9.71 -6.97
C GLN A 272 12.72 -11.08 -7.40
N GLY A 273 13.97 -11.40 -7.05
CA GLY A 273 14.56 -12.72 -7.29
C GLY A 273 15.15 -12.94 -8.70
N THR A 274 15.12 -11.93 -9.57
CA THR A 274 15.80 -11.92 -10.86
C THR A 274 17.23 -11.39 -10.77
N VAL A 275 17.51 -10.61 -9.73
CA VAL A 275 18.82 -10.05 -9.39
C VAL A 275 19.08 -10.30 -7.92
N ASN A 276 20.21 -10.92 -7.57
CA ASN A 276 20.61 -11.21 -6.19
C ASN A 276 22.03 -10.75 -5.86
N GLN A 277 22.71 -10.13 -6.80
CA GLN A 277 24.04 -9.53 -6.61
C GLN A 277 24.01 -8.09 -7.10
N GLY A 278 24.71 -7.21 -6.40
CA GLY A 278 24.78 -5.80 -6.73
C GLY A 278 26.06 -5.15 -6.19
N VAL A 279 26.22 -3.88 -6.52
CA VAL A 279 27.24 -3.02 -5.98
C VAL A 279 26.54 -1.89 -5.20
N LEU A 280 26.86 -1.76 -3.94
CA LEU A 280 26.31 -0.73 -3.05
C LEU A 280 26.86 0.65 -3.40
N SER A 281 26.26 1.70 -2.86
CA SER A 281 26.64 3.09 -3.16
C SER A 281 28.10 3.44 -2.78
N ASP A 282 28.69 2.70 -1.83
CA ASP A 282 30.10 2.83 -1.41
C ASP A 282 31.08 1.95 -2.24
N GLY A 283 30.60 1.26 -3.27
CA GLY A 283 31.37 0.36 -4.12
C GLY A 283 31.50 -1.08 -3.60
N THR A 284 30.92 -1.38 -2.45
CA THR A 284 30.96 -2.75 -1.86
C THR A 284 30.14 -3.72 -2.71
N LYS A 285 30.74 -4.86 -3.10
CA LYS A 285 29.99 -5.97 -3.70
C LYS A 285 29.14 -6.65 -2.64
N HIS A 286 27.88 -6.80 -2.92
CA HIS A 286 26.90 -7.36 -2.00
C HIS A 286 26.03 -8.41 -2.67
N SER A 287 25.54 -9.40 -1.91
CA SER A 287 24.64 -10.42 -2.42
C SER A 287 23.56 -10.80 -1.39
N TYR A 288 22.38 -11.13 -1.91
CA TYR A 288 21.28 -11.74 -1.18
C TYR A 288 21.04 -13.17 -1.71
N PRO A 289 21.73 -14.20 -1.19
CA PRO A 289 21.62 -15.57 -1.71
C PRO A 289 20.19 -16.13 -1.72
N GLY A 290 19.33 -15.66 -0.79
CA GLY A 290 17.92 -16.06 -0.72
C GLY A 290 17.05 -15.52 -1.86
N PHE A 291 17.48 -14.46 -2.57
CA PHE A 291 16.76 -13.88 -3.71
C PHE A 291 17.18 -14.53 -5.04
N ASN A 292 17.13 -15.83 -5.12
CA ASN A 292 17.57 -16.61 -6.29
C ASN A 292 16.43 -17.25 -7.09
N ARG A 293 15.18 -16.93 -6.73
CA ARG A 293 13.97 -17.42 -7.42
C ARG A 293 13.06 -16.22 -7.69
N PRO A 294 12.69 -15.99 -8.96
CA PRO A 294 11.72 -14.96 -9.29
C PRO A 294 10.40 -15.17 -8.51
N SER A 295 9.97 -14.14 -7.82
CA SER A 295 8.72 -14.09 -7.07
C SER A 295 8.24 -12.65 -6.96
N SER A 296 6.98 -12.46 -6.63
CA SER A 296 6.45 -11.17 -6.23
C SER A 296 6.03 -11.16 -4.76
N ILE A 297 5.92 -9.98 -4.20
CA ILE A 297 5.28 -9.75 -2.91
C ILE A 297 4.04 -8.92 -3.16
N LEU A 298 2.88 -9.35 -2.65
CA LEU A 298 1.65 -8.56 -2.65
C LEU A 298 1.69 -7.62 -1.46
N VAL A 299 2.06 -6.38 -1.71
CA VAL A 299 2.32 -5.41 -0.64
C VAL A 299 1.07 -4.64 -0.30
N THR A 300 0.71 -4.66 0.98
CA THR A 300 -0.15 -3.68 1.63
C THR A 300 0.67 -2.92 2.64
N GLU A 301 0.72 -1.60 2.52
CA GLU A 301 1.65 -0.78 3.29
C GLU A 301 1.00 0.51 3.76
N ALA A 302 1.14 0.82 5.04
CA ALA A 302 0.70 2.06 5.66
C ALA A 302 1.91 2.95 5.94
N PHE A 303 1.82 4.23 5.55
CA PHE A 303 2.84 5.25 5.75
C PHE A 303 2.31 6.33 6.68
N LEU A 304 2.90 6.50 7.87
CA LEU A 304 2.68 7.68 8.70
C LEU A 304 3.60 8.81 8.21
N ILE A 305 2.98 9.89 7.77
CA ILE A 305 3.67 11.06 7.21
C ILE A 305 3.51 12.23 8.16
N GLU A 306 4.63 12.79 8.58
CA GLU A 306 4.71 13.98 9.44
C GLU A 306 5.69 14.98 8.83
N ASP A 307 5.33 16.26 8.74
CA ASP A 307 6.14 17.33 8.15
C ASP A 307 6.70 17.00 6.74
N GLY A 308 5.88 16.36 5.92
CA GLY A 308 6.26 16.00 4.55
C GLY A 308 7.23 14.82 4.44
N LYS A 309 7.42 14.03 5.51
CA LYS A 309 8.33 12.90 5.55
C LYS A 309 7.69 11.68 6.19
N ILE A 310 8.12 10.50 5.75
CA ILE A 310 7.69 9.21 6.29
C ILE A 310 8.38 8.98 7.64
N ARG A 311 7.58 8.77 8.67
CA ARG A 311 8.05 8.51 10.03
C ARG A 311 7.87 7.07 10.47
N ARG A 312 6.78 6.42 10.00
CA ARG A 312 6.52 5.01 10.26
C ARG A 312 6.06 4.32 8.99
N VAL A 313 6.42 3.07 8.87
CA VAL A 313 5.93 2.18 7.84
C VAL A 313 5.50 0.87 8.49
N GLU A 314 4.30 0.41 8.18
CA GLU A 314 3.81 -0.91 8.57
C GLU A 314 3.34 -1.64 7.32
N MET A 315 3.84 -2.87 7.10
CA MET A 315 3.60 -3.63 5.89
C MET A 315 3.18 -5.06 6.20
N ILE A 316 2.21 -5.56 5.45
CA ILE A 316 1.89 -6.98 5.33
C ILE A 316 2.04 -7.36 3.86
N GLY A 317 2.86 -8.39 3.59
CA GLY A 317 3.16 -8.79 2.23
C GLY A 317 3.50 -10.27 2.10
N PRO A 318 2.57 -11.12 1.66
CA PRO A 318 2.85 -12.51 1.29
C PRO A 318 3.57 -12.60 -0.05
N SER A 319 4.36 -13.67 -0.23
CA SER A 319 4.91 -14.03 -1.54
C SER A 319 3.81 -14.48 -2.50
N ALA A 320 3.99 -14.16 -3.77
CA ALA A 320 3.09 -14.51 -4.87
C ALA A 320 3.85 -14.92 -6.13
N THR A 321 3.10 -15.35 -7.13
CA THR A 321 3.63 -15.64 -8.48
C THR A 321 4.29 -14.40 -9.05
N TYR A 322 5.46 -14.58 -9.69
CA TYR A 322 6.22 -13.48 -10.30
C TYR A 322 5.37 -12.68 -11.27
N HIS A 323 5.43 -11.36 -11.13
CA HIS A 323 4.72 -10.37 -11.96
C HIS A 323 3.20 -10.52 -11.94
N MET A 324 2.63 -10.91 -10.79
CA MET A 324 1.19 -11.03 -10.59
C MET A 324 0.53 -9.66 -10.61
N ASN A 325 -0.53 -9.49 -11.41
CA ASN A 325 -1.27 -8.24 -11.50
C ASN A 325 -2.39 -8.16 -10.45
N SER A 326 -2.63 -6.93 -9.98
CA SER A 326 -3.80 -6.66 -9.12
C SER A 326 -5.10 -6.82 -9.93
N PRO A 327 -6.14 -7.46 -9.36
CA PRO A 327 -7.47 -7.51 -9.98
C PRO A 327 -8.24 -6.17 -9.84
N TRP A 328 -7.70 -5.24 -9.04
CA TRP A 328 -8.34 -3.97 -8.75
C TRP A 328 -7.89 -2.88 -9.74
N PRO A 329 -8.82 -2.07 -10.28
CA PRO A 329 -8.48 -0.99 -11.21
C PRO A 329 -7.73 0.15 -10.52
N GLY A 330 -7.04 0.97 -11.31
CA GLY A 330 -6.47 2.26 -10.88
C GLY A 330 -5.03 2.22 -10.37
N GLY A 331 -4.29 1.13 -10.61
CA GLY A 331 -2.85 1.12 -10.34
C GLY A 331 -2.08 2.01 -11.33
N LEU A 332 -1.12 2.80 -10.83
CA LEU A 332 -0.13 3.41 -11.70
C LEU A 332 0.67 2.26 -12.33
N SER A 333 0.60 2.15 -13.66
CA SER A 333 1.47 1.22 -14.40
C SER A 333 2.89 1.73 -14.27
N GLY A 334 3.73 1.01 -13.53
CA GLY A 334 5.17 1.26 -13.58
C GLY A 334 5.65 0.87 -14.99
N ASN A 335 6.07 1.84 -15.79
CA ASN A 335 6.86 1.65 -17.00
C ASN A 335 8.32 1.42 -16.62
#